data_297953b3536c3487a1006d9e57ce8c2d
#
_entry.id   297953b3536c3487a1006d9e57ce8c2d
#
_cell.length_a   1.000
_cell.length_b   1.000
_cell.length_c   1.000
_cell.angle_alpha   90.00
_cell.angle_beta   90.00
_cell.angle_gamma   90.00
#
_symmetry.space_group_name_H-M   'P 1'
#
loop_
_entity.id
_entity.type
_entity.pdbx_description
1 polymer ?
#
loop_
_entity_poly.entity_id
_entity_poly.type
_entity_poly.pdbx_seq_one_letter_code
_entity_poly.pdbx_strand_id
1 'polypeptide(L)'
;MVHLGANRYGKAEVRVVHVARGAAPDGGDVIKDWNVSSALSGDLAGTHLSGDNSSVLATDTQKNTAYVFAKQWGGGEVEAYALALARHYVQTQAAITRARIAVQEFGWRPIPVNGHSFARSGQYTRTTTVIHDAELGTSVVSGVEDLVVLKTTGSEFWGFPRDRYTTLAETTDRMLATEITARWRYRDTEADWAAVHAAALSAVL
;
A
#
# COMPACT_ATOMS: atom_id res chain seq x y z
N MET A 1 25.16 30.09 -5.80
CA MET A 1 23.98 30.29 -4.95
C MET A 1 23.42 28.92 -4.61
N VAL A 2 23.17 28.60 -3.36
CA VAL A 2 22.58 27.31 -2.93
C VAL A 2 21.06 27.47 -2.92
N HIS A 3 20.33 26.53 -3.49
CA HIS A 3 18.88 26.50 -3.50
C HIS A 3 18.37 25.29 -2.73
N LEU A 4 17.23 25.43 -2.05
CA LEU A 4 16.52 24.33 -1.47
C LEU A 4 15.98 23.42 -2.59
N GLY A 5 16.39 22.14 -2.60
CA GLY A 5 15.87 21.15 -3.53
C GLY A 5 14.49 20.63 -3.14
N ALA A 6 14.00 19.66 -3.91
CA ALA A 6 12.74 18.97 -3.57
C ALA A 6 12.85 18.37 -2.16
N ASN A 7 11.85 18.66 -1.33
CA ASN A 7 11.82 18.19 0.04
C ASN A 7 10.45 17.61 0.41
N ARG A 8 10.42 16.84 1.48
CA ARG A 8 9.21 16.26 2.06
C ARG A 8 9.46 15.92 3.52
N TYR A 9 8.41 15.96 4.30
CA TYR A 9 8.43 15.49 5.69
C TYR A 9 7.17 14.68 5.97
N GLY A 10 7.12 13.94 7.07
CA GLY A 10 5.92 13.21 7.41
C GLY A 10 6.08 12.28 8.60
N LYS A 11 5.12 11.38 8.74
CA LYS A 11 5.07 10.37 9.78
C LYS A 11 5.05 8.98 9.13
N ALA A 12 6.06 8.18 9.45
CA ALA A 12 6.15 6.81 8.96
C ALA A 12 5.61 5.80 9.99
N GLU A 13 5.15 4.66 9.48
CA GLU A 13 4.85 3.44 10.25
C GLU A 13 3.82 3.63 11.37
N VAL A 14 2.77 4.39 11.08
CA VAL A 14 1.62 4.52 11.99
C VAL A 14 0.82 3.23 11.93
N ARG A 15 0.89 2.42 12.99
CA ARG A 15 0.12 1.19 13.06
C ARG A 15 -1.33 1.48 13.41
N VAL A 16 -2.23 1.03 12.55
CA VAL A 16 -3.68 1.20 12.69
C VAL A 16 -4.31 -0.18 12.67
N VAL A 17 -5.06 -0.53 13.71
CA VAL A 17 -5.90 -1.72 13.74
C VAL A 17 -7.34 -1.28 13.95
N HIS A 18 -8.20 -1.63 13.00
CA HIS A 18 -9.62 -1.36 13.06
C HIS A 18 -10.41 -2.68 12.99
N VAL A 19 -11.38 -2.83 13.89
CA VAL A 19 -12.31 -3.96 13.92
C VAL A 19 -13.66 -3.49 13.39
N ALA A 20 -14.00 -3.87 12.17
CA ALA A 20 -15.33 -3.63 11.60
C ALA A 20 -16.26 -4.78 12.03
N ARG A 21 -17.08 -4.51 13.04
CA ARG A 21 -17.95 -5.53 13.64
C ARG A 21 -19.11 -5.88 12.72
N GLY A 22 -19.33 -7.18 12.56
CA GLY A 22 -20.41 -7.70 11.74
C GLY A 22 -20.29 -7.41 10.24
N ALA A 23 -19.10 -6.99 9.77
CA ALA A 23 -18.90 -6.55 8.39
C ALA A 23 -18.56 -7.69 7.41
N ALA A 24 -18.29 -8.90 7.90
CA ALA A 24 -18.09 -10.05 7.05
C ALA A 24 -19.43 -10.56 6.48
N PRO A 25 -19.45 -11.20 5.30
CA PRO A 25 -20.68 -11.73 4.68
C PRO A 25 -21.45 -12.72 5.55
N ASP A 26 -20.77 -13.42 6.45
CA ASP A 26 -21.34 -14.37 7.42
C ASP A 26 -21.75 -13.69 8.76
N GLY A 27 -21.68 -12.36 8.84
CA GLY A 27 -21.95 -11.58 10.05
C GLY A 27 -20.79 -11.54 11.05
N GLY A 28 -19.64 -12.10 10.71
CA GLY A 28 -18.44 -12.01 11.52
C GLY A 28 -17.76 -10.63 11.46
N ASP A 29 -16.71 -10.47 12.27
CA ASP A 29 -15.90 -9.23 12.28
C ASP A 29 -14.87 -9.26 11.14
N VAL A 30 -14.51 -8.08 10.61
CA VAL A 30 -13.40 -7.88 9.68
C VAL A 30 -12.29 -7.09 10.38
N ILE A 31 -11.07 -7.58 10.30
CA ILE A 31 -9.89 -6.90 10.85
C ILE A 31 -9.18 -6.16 9.71
N LYS A 32 -9.05 -4.85 9.85
CA LYS A 32 -8.19 -4.00 9.03
C LYS A 32 -6.96 -3.65 9.84
N ASP A 33 -5.81 -4.12 9.39
CA ASP A 33 -4.52 -3.97 10.07
C ASP A 33 -3.53 -3.33 9.11
N TRP A 34 -3.28 -2.03 9.30
CA TRP A 34 -2.52 -1.19 8.40
C TRP A 34 -1.27 -0.61 9.05
N ASN A 35 -0.21 -0.51 8.27
CA ASN A 35 0.96 0.30 8.57
C ASN A 35 0.97 1.49 7.60
N VAL A 36 0.68 2.69 8.12
CA VAL A 36 0.44 3.89 7.32
C VAL A 36 1.61 4.85 7.41
N SER A 37 2.10 5.29 6.26
CA SER A 37 3.15 6.32 6.17
C SER A 37 2.67 7.48 5.32
N SER A 38 2.80 8.70 5.84
CA SER A 38 2.51 9.96 5.14
C SER A 38 3.80 10.71 4.83
N ALA A 39 3.87 11.35 3.66
CA ALA A 39 4.92 12.28 3.30
C ALA A 39 4.30 13.47 2.55
N LEU A 40 4.47 14.66 3.11
CA LEU A 40 3.89 15.91 2.65
C LEU A 40 4.97 16.79 2.04
N SER A 41 4.66 17.46 0.95
CA SER A 41 5.51 18.42 0.26
C SER A 41 4.71 19.67 -0.09
N GLY A 42 5.40 20.81 -0.19
CA GLY A 42 4.76 22.08 -0.50
C GLY A 42 5.69 23.26 -0.19
N ASP A 43 5.11 24.39 0.18
CA ASP A 43 5.89 25.59 0.57
C ASP A 43 6.37 25.46 2.03
N LEU A 44 7.53 24.83 2.17
CA LEU A 44 8.19 24.54 3.44
C LEU A 44 9.55 25.25 3.58
N ALA A 45 9.86 26.19 2.68
CA ALA A 45 11.15 26.86 2.65
C ALA A 45 11.46 27.61 3.96
N GLY A 46 10.44 28.27 4.56
CA GLY A 46 10.59 28.97 5.84
C GLY A 46 11.08 28.07 6.96
N THR A 47 10.61 26.85 7.04
CA THR A 47 11.03 25.87 8.05
C THR A 47 12.52 25.55 7.94
N HIS A 48 13.04 25.37 6.72
CA HIS A 48 14.44 25.00 6.50
C HIS A 48 15.40 26.20 6.60
N LEU A 49 14.96 27.38 6.20
CA LEU A 49 15.84 28.56 6.06
C LEU A 49 15.81 29.48 7.27
N SER A 50 14.69 29.60 7.97
CA SER A 50 14.51 30.53 9.10
C SER A 50 13.96 29.89 10.38
N GLY A 51 13.60 28.59 10.36
CA GLY A 51 12.98 27.91 11.50
C GLY A 51 11.50 28.24 11.69
N ASP A 52 10.85 28.88 10.70
CA ASP A 52 9.42 29.18 10.73
C ASP A 52 8.58 27.93 10.46
N ASN A 53 7.87 27.47 11.49
CA ASN A 53 7.02 26.27 11.43
C ASN A 53 5.55 26.56 11.10
N SER A 54 5.20 27.78 10.73
CA SER A 54 3.79 28.16 10.44
C SER A 54 3.15 27.35 9.30
N SER A 55 3.96 26.82 8.39
CA SER A 55 3.53 25.97 7.27
C SER A 55 3.59 24.46 7.54
N VAL A 56 4.01 24.03 8.73
CA VAL A 56 4.28 22.63 9.03
C VAL A 56 3.14 22.00 9.83
N LEU A 57 2.35 21.11 9.21
CA LEU A 57 1.41 20.27 9.94
C LEU A 57 2.19 19.29 10.83
N ALA A 58 1.99 19.39 12.15
CA ALA A 58 2.70 18.53 13.10
C ALA A 58 2.56 17.04 12.75
N THR A 59 3.64 16.28 12.85
CA THR A 59 3.61 14.83 12.55
C THR A 59 2.71 14.05 13.51
N ASP A 60 2.49 14.55 14.73
CA ASP A 60 1.49 14.01 15.65
C ASP A 60 0.07 14.19 15.11
N THR A 61 -0.24 15.36 14.53
CA THR A 61 -1.52 15.60 13.85
C THR A 61 -1.69 14.64 12.68
N GLN A 62 -0.65 14.40 11.86
CA GLN A 62 -0.72 13.43 10.76
C GLN A 62 -1.05 12.02 11.28
N LYS A 63 -0.44 11.58 12.38
CA LYS A 63 -0.75 10.31 13.04
C LYS A 63 -2.22 10.26 13.49
N ASN A 64 -2.69 11.29 14.19
CA ASN A 64 -4.06 11.35 14.69
C ASN A 64 -5.10 11.36 13.55
N THR A 65 -4.79 12.08 12.45
CA THR A 65 -5.61 12.09 11.24
C THR A 65 -5.72 10.68 10.63
N ALA A 66 -4.62 9.93 10.58
CA ALA A 66 -4.65 8.54 10.08
C ALA A 66 -5.62 7.66 10.89
N TYR A 67 -5.66 7.80 12.22
CA TYR A 67 -6.62 7.07 13.07
C TYR A 67 -8.08 7.51 12.84
N VAL A 68 -8.33 8.82 12.74
CA VAL A 68 -9.68 9.35 12.49
C VAL A 68 -10.21 8.84 11.16
N PHE A 69 -9.40 8.90 10.11
CA PHE A 69 -9.78 8.40 8.79
C PHE A 69 -10.00 6.89 8.79
N ALA A 70 -9.17 6.12 9.47
CA ALA A 70 -9.37 4.67 9.59
C ALA A 70 -10.71 4.34 10.27
N LYS A 71 -11.14 5.12 11.28
CA LYS A 71 -12.45 4.95 11.91
C LYS A 71 -13.60 5.26 10.94
N GLN A 72 -13.46 6.25 10.07
CA GLN A 72 -14.48 6.64 9.09
C GLN A 72 -14.55 5.67 7.90
N TRP A 73 -13.41 5.17 7.45
CA TRP A 73 -13.28 4.25 6.30
C TRP A 73 -13.16 2.76 6.67
N GLY A 74 -13.29 2.43 7.92
CA GLY A 74 -12.90 1.18 8.56
C GLY A 74 -13.47 -0.14 8.07
N GLY A 75 -14.13 -0.20 6.94
CA GLY A 75 -14.54 -1.44 6.28
C GLY A 75 -14.21 -1.45 4.79
N GLY A 76 -13.70 -0.33 4.26
CA GLY A 76 -13.45 -0.16 2.84
C GLY A 76 -12.07 -0.66 2.39
N GLU A 77 -11.81 -0.46 1.10
CA GLU A 77 -10.54 -0.79 0.47
C GLU A 77 -9.43 0.18 0.89
N VAL A 78 -8.23 -0.34 1.01
CA VAL A 78 -7.06 0.42 1.47
C VAL A 78 -6.70 1.57 0.52
N GLU A 79 -6.98 1.44 -0.77
CA GLU A 79 -6.81 2.49 -1.78
C GLU A 79 -7.75 3.68 -1.52
N ALA A 80 -9.01 3.42 -1.22
CA ALA A 80 -9.99 4.46 -0.91
C ALA A 80 -9.61 5.24 0.37
N TYR A 81 -9.16 4.53 1.39
CA TYR A 81 -8.62 5.13 2.62
C TYR A 81 -7.41 6.04 2.33
N ALA A 82 -6.40 5.52 1.60
CA ALA A 82 -5.19 6.26 1.29
C ALA A 82 -5.47 7.48 0.40
N LEU A 83 -6.42 7.36 -0.53
CA LEU A 83 -6.88 8.44 -1.42
C LEU A 83 -7.55 9.56 -0.63
N ALA A 84 -8.47 9.21 0.27
CA ALA A 84 -9.16 10.20 1.10
C ALA A 84 -8.18 10.95 2.00
N LEU A 85 -7.23 10.24 2.61
CA LEU A 85 -6.21 10.83 3.47
C LEU A 85 -5.26 11.76 2.70
N ALA A 86 -4.83 11.37 1.49
CA ALA A 86 -3.98 12.19 0.63
C ALA A 86 -4.69 13.48 0.20
N ARG A 87 -5.94 13.37 -0.24
CA ARG A 87 -6.77 14.53 -0.61
C ARG A 87 -6.99 15.48 0.57
N HIS A 88 -7.26 14.94 1.75
CA HIS A 88 -7.47 15.73 2.95
C HIS A 88 -6.28 16.66 3.23
N TYR A 89 -5.05 16.15 3.23
CA TYR A 89 -3.88 16.98 3.52
C TYR A 89 -3.69 18.11 2.52
N VAL A 90 -3.86 17.86 1.23
CA VAL A 90 -3.71 18.89 0.19
C VAL A 90 -4.85 19.90 0.23
N GLN A 91 -6.08 19.46 0.53
CA GLN A 91 -7.25 20.36 0.54
C GLN A 91 -7.36 21.22 1.80
N THR A 92 -6.82 20.76 2.92
CA THR A 92 -6.98 21.46 4.22
C THR A 92 -5.75 22.21 4.68
N GLN A 93 -4.60 21.98 4.08
CA GLN A 93 -3.34 22.62 4.45
C GLN A 93 -2.82 23.47 3.30
N ALA A 94 -2.98 24.79 3.39
CA ALA A 94 -2.65 25.72 2.31
C ALA A 94 -1.20 25.63 1.81
N ALA A 95 -0.25 25.30 2.69
CA ALA A 95 1.15 25.14 2.35
C ALA A 95 1.50 23.78 1.71
N ILE A 96 0.57 22.80 1.75
CA ILE A 96 0.81 21.44 1.25
C ILE A 96 0.20 21.31 -0.14
N THR A 97 1.05 21.14 -1.14
CA THR A 97 0.63 20.94 -2.53
C THR A 97 0.65 19.48 -2.96
N ARG A 98 1.34 18.62 -2.20
CA ARG A 98 1.45 17.20 -2.54
C ARG A 98 1.50 16.33 -1.29
N ALA A 99 0.69 15.27 -1.29
CA ALA A 99 0.69 14.25 -0.26
C ALA A 99 0.95 12.87 -0.88
N ARG A 100 1.89 12.11 -0.29
CA ARG A 100 2.12 10.70 -0.58
C ARG A 100 1.70 9.89 0.63
N ILE A 101 0.74 8.99 0.44
CA ILE A 101 0.30 8.04 1.47
C ILE A 101 0.69 6.64 1.00
N ALA A 102 1.48 5.94 1.80
CA ALA A 102 1.82 4.55 1.58
C ALA A 102 1.24 3.70 2.71
N VAL A 103 0.60 2.61 2.35
CA VAL A 103 -0.04 1.69 3.30
C VAL A 103 0.37 0.26 2.98
N GLN A 104 0.73 -0.47 4.02
CA GLN A 104 0.83 -1.93 4.02
C GLN A 104 -0.39 -2.48 4.76
N GLU A 105 -1.11 -3.39 4.16
CA GLU A 105 -2.25 -4.07 4.76
C GLU A 105 -1.89 -5.52 5.05
N PHE A 106 -2.14 -5.92 6.29
CA PHE A 106 -1.83 -7.24 6.79
C PHE A 106 -3.10 -8.06 6.97
N GLY A 107 -3.14 -9.23 6.33
CA GLY A 107 -4.29 -10.12 6.37
C GLY A 107 -4.48 -10.82 7.71
N TRP A 108 -5.74 -11.00 8.09
CA TRP A 108 -6.17 -11.80 9.22
C TRP A 108 -7.27 -12.76 8.78
N ARG A 109 -7.22 -13.99 9.27
CA ARG A 109 -8.27 -14.99 9.05
C ARG A 109 -8.94 -15.37 10.37
N PRO A 110 -10.26 -15.53 10.41
CA PRO A 110 -10.93 -15.99 11.61
C PRO A 110 -10.48 -17.43 11.98
N ILE A 111 -10.41 -17.67 13.29
CA ILE A 111 -10.22 -19.01 13.85
C ILE A 111 -11.61 -19.58 14.13
N PRO A 112 -11.97 -20.77 13.61
CA PRO A 112 -13.36 -21.27 13.63
C PRO A 112 -13.95 -21.59 15.00
N VAL A 113 -13.20 -21.42 16.09
CA VAL A 113 -13.61 -21.94 17.42
C VAL A 113 -14.63 -21.05 18.13
N ASN A 114 -14.60 -19.72 17.98
CA ASN A 114 -15.43 -18.81 18.78
C ASN A 114 -15.89 -17.54 18.06
N GLY A 115 -15.59 -17.36 16.78
CA GLY A 115 -16.00 -16.20 15.97
C GLY A 115 -15.34 -14.86 16.33
N HIS A 116 -14.52 -14.80 17.40
CA HIS A 116 -13.89 -13.58 17.88
C HIS A 116 -12.36 -13.63 17.90
N SER A 117 -11.78 -14.75 17.45
CA SER A 117 -10.34 -14.96 17.41
C SER A 117 -9.83 -15.00 15.97
N PHE A 118 -8.68 -14.39 15.74
CA PHE A 118 -8.10 -14.28 14.41
C PHE A 118 -6.63 -14.70 14.45
N ALA A 119 -6.19 -15.36 13.39
CA ALA A 119 -4.77 -15.66 13.14
C ALA A 119 -4.26 -14.78 12.02
N ARG A 120 -3.00 -14.31 12.12
CA ARG A 120 -2.35 -13.60 11.03
C ARG A 120 -2.28 -14.53 9.80
N SER A 121 -2.84 -14.10 8.68
CA SER A 121 -2.68 -14.79 7.40
C SER A 121 -1.44 -14.22 6.72
N GLY A 122 -0.36 -15.01 6.68
CA GLY A 122 0.96 -14.55 6.24
C GLY A 122 1.28 -14.88 4.78
N GLN A 123 0.30 -14.95 3.88
CA GLN A 123 0.56 -15.32 2.49
C GLN A 123 1.28 -14.23 1.70
N TYR A 124 0.97 -12.97 1.96
CA TYR A 124 1.59 -11.79 1.37
C TYR A 124 1.19 -10.53 2.14
N THR A 125 1.88 -9.43 1.87
CA THR A 125 1.51 -8.09 2.31
C THR A 125 0.90 -7.34 1.12
N ARG A 126 -0.36 -6.87 1.26
CA ARG A 126 -0.97 -5.96 0.28
C ARG A 126 -0.42 -4.57 0.48
N THR A 127 -0.05 -3.89 -0.59
CA THR A 127 0.51 -2.54 -0.52
C THR A 127 -0.27 -1.59 -1.41
N THR A 128 -0.37 -0.33 -0.98
CA THR A 128 -0.83 0.75 -1.84
C THR A 128 -0.03 2.02 -1.60
N THR A 129 0.19 2.78 -2.65
CA THR A 129 0.75 4.13 -2.59
C THR A 129 -0.13 5.06 -3.40
N VAL A 130 -0.68 6.06 -2.73
CA VAL A 130 -1.40 7.17 -3.36
C VAL A 130 -0.53 8.42 -3.31
N ILE A 131 -0.42 9.09 -4.44
CA ILE A 131 0.15 10.44 -4.52
C ILE A 131 -0.95 11.34 -5.04
N HIS A 132 -1.34 12.33 -4.25
CA HIS A 132 -2.24 13.40 -4.68
C HIS A 132 -1.43 14.70 -4.74
N ASP A 133 -1.46 15.33 -5.90
CA ASP A 133 -0.76 16.58 -6.20
C ASP A 133 -1.78 17.57 -6.74
N ALA A 134 -1.75 18.81 -6.22
CA ALA A 134 -2.73 19.84 -6.57
C ALA A 134 -2.72 20.21 -8.06
N GLU A 135 -1.57 20.07 -8.73
CA GLU A 135 -1.40 20.43 -10.16
C GLU A 135 -1.41 19.18 -11.06
N LEU A 136 -0.71 18.13 -10.64
CA LEU A 136 -0.48 16.92 -11.47
C LEU A 136 -1.57 15.86 -11.29
N GLY A 137 -2.51 16.08 -10.36
CA GLY A 137 -3.60 15.16 -10.09
C GLY A 137 -3.20 13.97 -9.21
N THR A 138 -3.92 12.87 -9.33
CA THR A 138 -3.78 11.70 -8.45
C THR A 138 -3.21 10.49 -9.19
N SER A 139 -2.28 9.80 -8.54
CA SER A 139 -1.73 8.53 -9.00
C SER A 139 -1.89 7.48 -7.89
N VAL A 140 -2.38 6.30 -8.26
CA VAL A 140 -2.55 5.15 -7.35
C VAL A 140 -1.77 3.96 -7.89
N VAL A 141 -0.95 3.38 -7.04
CA VAL A 141 -0.19 2.14 -7.31
C VAL A 141 -0.45 1.18 -6.16
N SER A 142 -1.00 0.03 -6.45
CA SER A 142 -1.12 -1.07 -5.48
C SER A 142 -0.21 -2.22 -5.84
N GLY A 143 -0.06 -3.16 -4.91
CA GLY A 143 0.77 -4.33 -5.12
C GLY A 143 0.63 -5.37 -4.04
N VAL A 144 1.41 -6.43 -4.21
CA VAL A 144 1.66 -7.46 -3.22
C VAL A 144 3.17 -7.61 -3.04
N GLU A 145 3.59 -7.86 -1.82
CA GLU A 145 4.97 -8.15 -1.43
C GLU A 145 5.00 -9.45 -0.60
N ASP A 146 6.12 -10.15 -0.64
CA ASP A 146 6.38 -11.38 0.11
C ASP A 146 5.42 -12.55 -0.26
N LEU A 147 4.89 -12.58 -1.49
CA LEU A 147 4.05 -13.68 -1.96
C LEU A 147 4.93 -14.86 -2.38
N VAL A 148 5.01 -15.87 -1.53
CA VAL A 148 5.75 -17.09 -1.83
C VAL A 148 4.83 -18.13 -2.45
N VAL A 149 5.20 -18.61 -3.63
CA VAL A 149 4.48 -19.66 -4.36
C VAL A 149 5.39 -20.84 -4.67
N LEU A 150 4.80 -22.04 -4.64
CA LEU A 150 5.47 -23.30 -4.99
C LEU A 150 4.62 -24.05 -6.02
N LYS A 151 5.23 -24.35 -7.15
CA LYS A 151 4.71 -25.30 -8.14
C LYS A 151 5.45 -26.63 -7.99
N THR A 152 4.73 -27.70 -7.80
CA THR A 152 5.31 -29.04 -7.64
C THR A 152 5.59 -29.74 -8.97
N THR A 153 4.97 -29.28 -10.05
CA THR A 153 5.10 -29.79 -11.43
C THR A 153 4.66 -28.71 -12.45
N GLY A 154 4.83 -28.97 -13.73
CA GLY A 154 4.37 -28.09 -14.80
C GLY A 154 5.15 -26.78 -14.91
N SER A 155 6.39 -26.73 -14.41
CA SER A 155 7.32 -25.63 -14.65
C SER A 155 8.39 -26.07 -15.65
N GLU A 156 8.41 -25.44 -16.81
CA GLU A 156 9.33 -25.75 -17.90
C GLU A 156 10.26 -24.57 -18.21
N PHE A 157 11.42 -24.87 -18.73
CA PHE A 157 12.35 -23.88 -19.26
C PHE A 157 13.21 -24.52 -20.37
N TRP A 158 12.92 -24.19 -21.60
CA TRP A 158 13.59 -24.72 -22.79
C TRP A 158 13.59 -23.69 -23.92
N GLY A 159 14.38 -23.91 -24.98
CA GLY A 159 14.45 -23.05 -26.16
C GLY A 159 15.15 -21.71 -25.90
N PHE A 160 15.90 -21.57 -24.83
CA PHE A 160 16.64 -20.35 -24.51
C PHE A 160 17.93 -20.23 -25.35
N PRO A 161 18.40 -19.00 -25.64
CA PRO A 161 19.66 -18.78 -26.33
C PRO A 161 20.85 -19.39 -25.55
N ARG A 162 21.80 -19.99 -26.28
CA ARG A 162 22.99 -20.57 -25.68
C ARG A 162 24.24 -19.85 -26.15
N ASP A 163 25.19 -19.69 -25.24
CA ASP A 163 26.54 -19.20 -25.54
C ASP A 163 27.57 -20.12 -24.91
N ARG A 164 28.86 -19.74 -24.99
CA ARG A 164 29.98 -20.55 -24.46
C ARG A 164 29.98 -20.73 -22.95
N TYR A 165 29.14 -19.97 -22.21
CA TYR A 165 29.02 -20.04 -20.75
C TYR A 165 27.73 -20.76 -20.30
N THR A 166 26.91 -21.16 -21.25
CA THR A 166 25.63 -21.80 -20.94
C THR A 166 25.84 -23.25 -20.51
N THR A 167 25.65 -23.51 -19.22
CA THR A 167 25.73 -24.86 -18.62
C THR A 167 24.36 -25.43 -18.30
N LEU A 168 23.30 -24.60 -18.31
CA LEU A 168 21.94 -24.99 -17.95
C LEU A 168 21.38 -26.00 -18.97
N ALA A 169 20.84 -27.11 -18.48
CA ALA A 169 20.09 -28.07 -19.27
C ALA A 169 18.64 -27.59 -19.47
N GLU A 170 18.09 -27.91 -20.62
CA GLU A 170 16.65 -27.72 -20.84
C GLU A 170 15.83 -28.67 -19.96
N THR A 171 14.66 -28.21 -19.51
CA THR A 171 13.74 -29.01 -18.75
C THR A 171 12.30 -28.74 -19.15
N THR A 172 11.50 -29.79 -19.23
CA THR A 172 10.08 -29.74 -19.56
C THR A 172 9.19 -29.85 -18.32
N ASP A 173 9.79 -30.25 -17.21
CA ASP A 173 9.08 -30.34 -15.91
C ASP A 173 10.05 -30.23 -14.74
N ARG A 174 9.71 -29.36 -13.78
CA ARG A 174 10.47 -29.17 -12.54
C ARG A 174 9.58 -28.61 -11.44
N MET A 175 10.02 -28.75 -10.20
CA MET A 175 9.51 -27.95 -9.08
C MET A 175 10.10 -26.53 -9.16
N LEU A 176 9.27 -25.54 -8.86
CA LEU A 176 9.66 -24.14 -8.80
C LEU A 176 9.08 -23.47 -7.57
N ALA A 177 9.93 -22.94 -6.70
CA ALA A 177 9.53 -22.00 -5.64
C ALA A 177 10.03 -20.61 -5.99
N THR A 178 9.20 -19.60 -5.75
CA THR A 178 9.56 -18.20 -6.00
C THR A 178 8.83 -17.27 -5.01
N GLU A 179 9.50 -16.19 -4.66
CA GLU A 179 8.89 -15.05 -3.97
C GLU A 179 8.59 -13.96 -4.99
N ILE A 180 7.38 -13.41 -4.92
CA ILE A 180 6.86 -12.47 -5.89
C ILE A 180 6.57 -11.14 -5.22
N THR A 181 7.11 -10.05 -5.78
CA THR A 181 6.65 -8.70 -5.57
C THR A 181 6.06 -8.20 -6.87
N ALA A 182 4.76 -7.88 -6.87
CA ALA A 182 4.06 -7.36 -8.04
C ALA A 182 3.42 -6.02 -7.73
N ARG A 183 3.46 -5.11 -8.68
CA ARG A 183 2.84 -3.77 -8.55
C ARG A 183 2.10 -3.42 -9.82
N TRP A 184 0.96 -2.75 -9.66
CA TRP A 184 0.15 -2.24 -10.76
C TRP A 184 -0.29 -0.81 -10.51
N ARG A 185 -0.39 -0.04 -11.59
CA ARG A 185 -0.88 1.34 -11.57
C ARG A 185 -2.30 1.39 -12.09
N TYR A 186 -3.16 2.08 -11.38
CA TYR A 186 -4.52 2.36 -11.84
C TYR A 186 -4.53 3.50 -12.83
N ARG A 187 -5.47 3.45 -13.79
CA ARG A 187 -5.64 4.49 -14.81
C ARG A 187 -6.34 5.72 -14.24
N ASP A 188 -7.24 5.51 -13.28
CA ASP A 188 -8.04 6.54 -12.62
C ASP A 188 -8.28 6.19 -11.15
N THR A 189 -9.10 6.99 -10.46
CA THR A 189 -9.42 6.83 -9.03
C THR A 189 -10.82 6.24 -8.79
N GLU A 190 -11.51 5.78 -9.83
CA GLU A 190 -12.88 5.23 -9.78
C GLU A 190 -12.91 3.71 -9.98
N ALA A 191 -11.77 3.05 -9.81
CA ALA A 191 -11.64 1.61 -10.01
C ALA A 191 -12.37 0.79 -8.92
N ASP A 192 -12.85 -0.37 -9.29
CA ASP A 192 -13.19 -1.43 -8.33
C ASP A 192 -11.89 -2.05 -7.80
N TRP A 193 -11.41 -1.51 -6.68
CA TRP A 193 -10.13 -1.87 -6.07
C TRP A 193 -10.05 -3.36 -5.71
N ALA A 194 -11.15 -3.93 -5.22
CA ALA A 194 -11.21 -5.33 -4.84
C ALA A 194 -11.13 -6.24 -6.06
N ALA A 195 -11.89 -5.94 -7.12
CA ALA A 195 -11.85 -6.71 -8.36
C ALA A 195 -10.49 -6.66 -9.04
N VAL A 196 -9.85 -5.48 -9.09
CA VAL A 196 -8.50 -5.35 -9.67
C VAL A 196 -7.47 -6.12 -8.85
N HIS A 197 -7.53 -6.06 -7.52
CA HIS A 197 -6.64 -6.83 -6.65
C HIS A 197 -6.79 -8.34 -6.88
N ALA A 198 -8.04 -8.84 -6.92
CA ALA A 198 -8.32 -10.26 -7.18
C ALA A 198 -7.82 -10.70 -8.57
N ALA A 199 -8.04 -9.88 -9.60
CA ALA A 199 -7.55 -10.17 -10.94
C ALA A 199 -6.02 -10.18 -11.03
N ALA A 200 -5.34 -9.24 -10.36
CA ALA A 200 -3.88 -9.20 -10.30
C ALA A 200 -3.30 -10.44 -9.61
N LEU A 201 -3.87 -10.86 -8.48
CA LEU A 201 -3.47 -12.11 -7.81
C LEU A 201 -3.67 -13.32 -8.71
N SER A 202 -4.84 -13.44 -9.37
CA SER A 202 -5.13 -14.56 -10.28
C SER A 202 -4.19 -14.61 -11.49
N ALA A 203 -3.66 -13.45 -11.93
CA ALA A 203 -2.72 -13.40 -13.05
C ALA A 203 -1.27 -13.78 -12.65
N VAL A 204 -0.96 -13.72 -11.35
CA VAL A 204 0.38 -13.99 -10.80
C VAL A 204 0.50 -15.43 -10.28
N LEU A 205 -0.63 -16.04 -9.89
CA LEU A 205 -0.72 -17.42 -9.39
C LEU A 205 -1.00 -18.43 -10.50
#